data_a14a769900c90a36637b756046b5040e
#
_entry.id   a14a769900c90a36637b756046b5040e
#
_cell.length_a   1.000
_cell.length_b   1.000
_cell.length_c   1.000
_cell.angle_alpha   90.00
_cell.angle_beta   90.00
_cell.angle_gamma   90.00
#
_symmetry.space_group_name_H-M   'P 1'
#
loop_
_entity.id
_entity.type
_entity.pdbx_description
1 polymer ?
#
loop_
_entity_poly.entity_id
_entity_poly.type
_entity_poly.pdbx_seq_one_letter_code
_entity_poly.pdbx_strand_id
1 'polypeptide(L)'
;MADDRWTWQFRAPAKRAYDNLDAHARDRITDKLDEIVTDQWRDPDDYLEPLTGTPHSKLRIGQFRLGADCDHSNRILDIYTIEKRSGAYTPGDD
;
A
#
# COMPACT_ATOMS: atom_id res chain seq x y z
N MET A 1 0.42 28.29 -5.76
CA MET A 1 -0.09 27.22 -6.60
C MET A 1 -0.20 25.92 -5.83
N ALA A 2 -1.33 25.27 -5.90
CA ALA A 2 -1.51 24.02 -5.19
C ALA A 2 -0.68 22.92 -5.82
N ASP A 3 -0.05 22.12 -4.98
CA ASP A 3 0.64 20.93 -5.44
C ASP A 3 -0.35 19.78 -5.42
N ASP A 4 -0.74 19.31 -6.60
CA ASP A 4 -1.74 18.25 -6.70
C ASP A 4 -1.14 16.86 -6.60
N ARG A 5 0.14 16.78 -6.37
CA ARG A 5 0.77 15.47 -6.30
C ARG A 5 0.49 14.79 -4.98
N TRP A 6 0.34 13.48 -5.07
CA TRP A 6 0.17 12.64 -3.89
C TRP A 6 1.53 12.17 -3.39
N THR A 7 1.57 11.88 -2.08
CA THR A 7 2.71 11.21 -1.48
C THR A 7 2.19 10.01 -0.70
N TRP A 8 3.09 9.20 -0.18
CA TRP A 8 2.70 8.07 0.65
C TRP A 8 3.56 8.04 1.90
N GLN A 9 3.04 7.40 2.94
CA GLN A 9 3.79 7.23 4.18
C GLN A 9 3.34 5.96 4.88
N PHE A 10 4.22 5.42 5.72
CA PHE A 10 3.88 4.29 6.57
C PHE A 10 3.51 4.77 7.95
N ARG A 11 2.43 4.22 8.49
CA ARG A 11 2.13 4.33 9.92
C ARG A 11 2.97 3.30 10.66
N ALA A 12 3.02 3.42 12.00
CA ALA A 12 3.95 2.62 12.80
C ALA A 12 3.89 1.12 12.56
N PRO A 13 2.71 0.48 12.54
CA PRO A 13 2.68 -0.96 12.29
C PRO A 13 3.21 -1.35 10.93
N ALA A 14 2.88 -0.55 9.89
CA ALA A 14 3.35 -0.84 8.55
C ALA A 14 4.85 -0.64 8.44
N LYS A 15 5.37 0.40 9.10
CA LYS A 15 6.81 0.68 9.05
C LYS A 15 7.59 -0.46 9.67
N ARG A 16 7.10 -1.03 10.77
CA ARG A 16 7.75 -2.16 11.40
C ARG A 16 7.75 -3.37 10.49
N ALA A 17 6.63 -3.65 9.86
CA ALA A 17 6.55 -4.76 8.93
C ALA A 17 7.48 -4.56 7.75
N TYR A 18 7.52 -3.34 7.23
CA TYR A 18 8.40 -2.99 6.13
C TYR A 18 9.87 -3.23 6.48
N ASP A 19 10.27 -2.80 7.67
CA ASP A 19 11.66 -2.94 8.11
C ASP A 19 12.07 -4.41 8.24
N ASN A 20 11.12 -5.30 8.44
CA ASN A 20 11.40 -6.73 8.56
C ASN A 20 11.42 -7.47 7.22
N LEU A 21 11.11 -6.78 6.12
CA LEU A 21 11.16 -7.38 4.80
C LEU A 21 12.58 -7.35 4.26
N ASP A 22 12.88 -8.27 3.34
CA ASP A 22 14.16 -8.20 2.67
C ASP A 22 14.19 -7.03 1.68
N ALA A 23 15.38 -6.72 1.17
CA ALA A 23 15.55 -5.57 0.29
C ALA A 23 14.71 -5.66 -0.97
N HIS A 24 14.59 -6.86 -1.54
CA HIS A 24 13.82 -7.06 -2.76
C HIS A 24 12.34 -6.74 -2.54
N ALA A 25 11.80 -7.23 -1.44
CA ALA A 25 10.40 -6.97 -1.11
C ALA A 25 10.15 -5.49 -0.82
N ARG A 26 11.08 -4.87 -0.08
CA ARG A 26 10.96 -3.44 0.20
C ARG A 26 10.95 -2.61 -1.07
N ASP A 27 11.86 -2.91 -1.98
CA ASP A 27 11.94 -2.18 -3.25
C ASP A 27 10.67 -2.36 -4.06
N ARG A 28 10.13 -3.56 -4.09
CA ARG A 28 8.89 -3.83 -4.83
C ARG A 28 7.74 -2.99 -4.29
N ILE A 29 7.64 -2.89 -2.98
CA ILE A 29 6.57 -2.11 -2.36
C ILE A 29 6.74 -0.62 -2.64
N THR A 30 7.94 -0.09 -2.42
CA THR A 30 8.15 1.34 -2.63
C THR A 30 8.03 1.73 -4.09
N ASP A 31 8.50 0.89 -5.01
CA ASP A 31 8.35 1.16 -6.43
C ASP A 31 6.89 1.25 -6.82
N LYS A 32 6.07 0.35 -6.30
CA LYS A 32 4.65 0.37 -6.62
C LYS A 32 3.95 1.57 -5.99
N LEU A 33 4.32 1.91 -4.76
CA LEU A 33 3.74 3.08 -4.11
C LEU A 33 4.10 4.36 -4.87
N ASP A 34 5.33 4.47 -5.33
CA ASP A 34 5.75 5.61 -6.14
C ASP A 34 4.97 5.66 -7.46
N GLU A 35 4.74 4.52 -8.07
CA GLU A 35 3.95 4.44 -9.29
C GLU A 35 2.53 4.93 -9.06
N ILE A 36 1.92 4.51 -7.95
CA ILE A 36 0.54 4.89 -7.64
C ILE A 36 0.41 6.40 -7.44
N VAL A 37 1.30 6.99 -6.67
CA VAL A 37 1.17 8.41 -6.35
C VAL A 37 1.59 9.33 -7.50
N THR A 38 2.31 8.81 -8.48
CA THR A 38 2.72 9.60 -9.63
C THR A 38 1.85 9.36 -10.86
N ASP A 39 0.84 8.51 -10.76
CA ASP A 39 -0.05 8.23 -11.87
C ASP A 39 -0.86 9.48 -12.20
N GLN A 40 -0.75 9.94 -13.43
CA GLN A 40 -1.47 11.13 -13.88
C GLN A 40 -2.92 10.87 -14.26
N TRP A 41 -3.28 9.61 -14.45
CA TRP A 41 -4.58 9.23 -14.99
C TRP A 41 -5.53 8.68 -13.96
N ARG A 42 -5.03 8.29 -12.79
CA ARG A 42 -5.82 7.69 -11.73
C ARG A 42 -5.43 8.28 -10.39
N ASP A 43 -6.42 8.44 -9.54
CA ASP A 43 -6.14 8.77 -8.14
C ASP A 43 -5.72 7.51 -7.39
N PRO A 44 -4.96 7.66 -6.31
CA PRO A 44 -4.62 6.49 -5.49
C PRO A 44 -5.82 5.66 -5.05
N ASP A 45 -6.98 6.28 -4.87
CA ASP A 45 -8.21 5.55 -4.54
C ASP A 45 -8.55 4.45 -5.53
N ASP A 46 -8.21 4.66 -6.79
CA ASP A 46 -8.54 3.69 -7.84
C ASP A 46 -7.76 2.40 -7.70
N TYR A 47 -6.70 2.43 -6.93
CA TYR A 47 -5.88 1.24 -6.67
C TYR A 47 -6.34 0.49 -5.42
N LEU A 48 -7.25 1.07 -4.64
CA LEU A 48 -7.68 0.50 -3.37
C LEU A 48 -9.00 -0.24 -3.53
N GLU A 49 -9.14 -1.34 -2.81
CA GLU A 49 -10.38 -2.10 -2.75
C GLU A 49 -10.96 -1.99 -1.35
N PRO A 50 -12.21 -1.56 -1.21
CA PRO A 50 -12.80 -1.50 0.12
C PRO A 50 -12.96 -2.91 0.70
N LEU A 51 -12.74 -3.03 2.01
CA LEU A 51 -12.89 -4.29 2.72
C LEU A 51 -14.01 -4.16 3.72
N THR A 52 -14.90 -5.16 3.71
CA THR A 52 -15.98 -5.21 4.68
C THR A 52 -15.41 -5.55 6.06
N GLY A 53 -15.84 -4.80 7.05
CA GLY A 53 -15.48 -5.11 8.43
C GLY A 53 -14.12 -4.59 8.87
N THR A 54 -13.44 -3.83 8.03
CA THR A 54 -12.17 -3.21 8.41
C THR A 54 -12.23 -1.72 8.16
N PRO A 55 -11.46 -0.93 8.92
CA PRO A 55 -11.45 0.51 8.72
C PRO A 55 -10.63 0.98 7.53
N HIS A 56 -9.85 0.09 6.94
CA HIS A 56 -8.94 0.45 5.85
C HIS A 56 -9.27 -0.31 4.59
N SER A 57 -8.89 0.28 3.46
CA SER A 57 -9.01 -0.38 2.17
C SER A 57 -7.80 -1.26 1.90
N LYS A 58 -7.96 -2.17 0.97
CA LYS A 58 -6.90 -3.12 0.62
C LYS A 58 -6.14 -2.61 -0.60
N LEU A 59 -4.81 -2.65 -0.50
CA LEU A 59 -3.94 -2.38 -1.63
C LEU A 59 -3.07 -3.61 -1.84
N ARG A 60 -3.15 -4.21 -3.03
CA ARG A 60 -2.38 -5.41 -3.32
C ARG A 60 -1.12 -5.05 -4.09
N ILE A 61 0.02 -5.48 -3.58
CA ILE A 61 1.31 -5.30 -4.25
C ILE A 61 2.02 -6.65 -4.23
N GLY A 62 2.05 -7.31 -5.38
CA GLY A 62 2.67 -8.63 -5.47
C GLY A 62 2.05 -9.61 -4.49
N GLN A 63 2.87 -10.17 -3.62
CA GLN A 63 2.41 -11.11 -2.58
C GLN A 63 1.91 -10.42 -1.33
N PHE A 64 1.92 -9.10 -1.31
CA PHE A 64 1.61 -8.36 -0.10
C PHE A 64 0.23 -7.73 -0.20
N ARG A 65 -0.43 -7.67 0.94
CA ARG A 65 -1.68 -6.97 1.08
C ARG A 65 -1.50 -5.88 2.12
N LEU A 66 -1.74 -4.66 1.70
CA LEU A 66 -1.55 -3.50 2.55
C LEU A 66 -2.91 -2.94 2.95
N GLY A 67 -3.03 -2.53 4.20
CA GLY A 67 -4.18 -1.76 4.64
C GLY A 67 -3.84 -0.29 4.46
N ALA A 68 -4.65 0.42 3.68
CA ALA A 68 -4.31 1.79 3.31
C ALA A 68 -5.55 2.66 3.21
N ASP A 69 -5.35 3.94 3.37
CA ASP A 69 -6.40 4.94 3.18
C ASP A 69 -5.82 6.17 2.51
N CYS A 70 -6.67 6.89 1.80
CA CYS A 70 -6.27 8.13 1.17
C CYS A 70 -6.74 9.33 2.01
N ASP A 71 -5.80 10.18 2.35
CA ASP A 71 -6.10 11.45 2.99
C ASP A 71 -6.18 12.50 1.90
N HIS A 72 -7.41 12.82 1.48
CA HIS A 72 -7.62 13.74 0.38
C HIS A 72 -7.29 15.19 0.73
N SER A 73 -7.37 15.53 1.99
CA SER A 73 -7.05 16.88 2.42
C SER A 73 -5.58 17.20 2.23
N ASN A 74 -4.73 16.21 2.52
CA ASN A 74 -3.28 16.40 2.46
C ASN A 74 -2.65 15.66 1.30
N ARG A 75 -3.43 14.92 0.52
CA ARG A 75 -2.98 14.12 -0.60
C ARG A 75 -1.90 13.12 -0.19
N ILE A 76 -2.22 12.37 0.85
CA ILE A 76 -1.31 11.36 1.38
C ILE A 76 -1.99 9.99 1.31
N LEU A 77 -1.28 9.03 0.74
CA LEU A 77 -1.69 7.63 0.82
C LEU A 77 -1.04 7.06 2.07
N ASP A 78 -1.86 6.82 3.09
CA ASP A 78 -1.39 6.29 4.36
C ASP A 78 -1.43 4.77 4.35
N ILE A 79 -0.30 4.15 4.67
CA ILE A 79 -0.21 2.70 4.74
C ILE A 79 -0.19 2.31 6.21
N TYR A 80 -1.19 1.55 6.63
CA TYR A 80 -1.35 1.16 8.03
C TYR A 80 -0.81 -0.21 8.35
N THR A 81 -0.96 -1.15 7.41
CA THR A 81 -0.51 -2.52 7.63
C THR A 81 0.12 -3.07 6.37
N ILE A 82 1.02 -4.04 6.55
CA ILE A 82 1.59 -4.82 5.46
C ILE A 82 1.54 -6.27 5.88
N GLU A 83 0.87 -7.10 5.09
CA GLU A 83 0.74 -8.52 5.36
C GLU A 83 1.17 -9.30 4.13
N LYS A 84 1.84 -10.40 4.35
CA LYS A 84 2.24 -11.28 3.27
C LYS A 84 1.19 -12.38 3.13
N ARG A 85 0.80 -12.65 1.90
CA ARG A 85 -0.25 -13.64 1.65
C ARG A 85 0.19 -15.08 1.81
N SER A 86 1.48 -15.31 1.90
CA SER A 86 2.03 -16.66 1.84
C SER A 86 1.49 -17.59 2.93
N GLY A 87 1.10 -17.04 4.06
CA GLY A 87 0.53 -17.86 5.11
C GLY A 87 -0.87 -18.33 4.85
N ALA A 88 -1.53 -17.78 3.86
CA ALA A 88 -2.93 -18.05 3.58
C ALA A 88 -3.14 -19.10 2.52
N TYR A 89 -2.09 -19.61 1.92
CA TYR A 89 -2.29 -20.59 0.86
C TYR A 89 -1.19 -21.65 0.88
N THR A 90 -1.48 -22.73 0.19
CA THR A 90 -0.59 -23.88 0.17
C THR A 90 0.56 -23.64 -0.80
N PRO A 91 1.65 -24.39 -0.64
CA PRO A 91 2.78 -24.24 -1.54
C PRO A 91 2.45 -24.40 -3.02
N GLY A 92 1.43 -25.16 -3.33
CA GLY A 92 1.06 -25.36 -4.72
C GLY A 92 0.40 -24.17 -5.37
N ASP A 93 0.06 -23.18 -4.60
CA ASP A 93 -0.65 -22.00 -5.12
C ASP A 93 0.27 -20.91 -5.62
N ASP A 94 1.52 -21.07 -5.50
CA ASP A 94 2.47 -20.06 -5.92
C ASP A 94 2.53 -19.90 -7.42
#